data_853d16f2cd06dba0583dfe81508945db
#
_entry.id   853d16f2cd06dba0583dfe81508945db
#
_cell.length_a   1.000
_cell.length_b   1.000
_cell.length_c   1.000
_cell.angle_alpha   90.00
_cell.angle_beta   90.00
_cell.angle_gamma   90.00
#
_symmetry.space_group_name_H-M   'P 1'
#
loop_
_entity.id
_entity.type
_entity.pdbx_description
1 polymer ?
#
loop_
_entity_poly.entity_id
_entity_poly.type
_entity_poly.pdbx_seq_one_letter_code
_entity_poly.pdbx_strand_id
1 'polypeptide(L)'
;MTLGKLFTTALLLSSSVLLFAFVPAKGNPKAVPRSGDGDRHCIPVGGTVMTNFGAVDQNTTLGIATGDLKGAVAATLLGAPQPGAGGTVVFRIQHHWVTESGDAITVDPAAATTVPLSNTLFAVVSYPVHITGGTGKFAGATGDITNIGEADLVKGTVFRYSGQVCFASPEDR
;
A
#
# COMPACT_ATOMS: atom_id res chain seq x y z
N MET A 1 63.03 -25.09 -19.15
CA MET A 1 63.25 -24.56 -20.50
C MET A 1 61.98 -24.77 -21.30
N THR A 2 61.23 -23.71 -21.57
CA THR A 2 60.55 -23.46 -22.86
C THR A 2 59.82 -22.11 -22.75
N LEU A 3 60.20 -21.18 -23.56
CA LEU A 3 59.63 -19.85 -23.80
C LEU A 3 58.28 -20.02 -24.48
N GLY A 4 57.28 -19.27 -24.07
CA GLY A 4 55.96 -19.16 -24.70
C GLY A 4 55.46 -17.74 -24.74
N LYS A 5 55.63 -17.14 -25.83
CA LYS A 5 55.08 -16.00 -26.58
C LYS A 5 54.01 -15.11 -25.90
N LEU A 6 54.39 -13.84 -25.74
CA LEU A 6 53.48 -12.69 -25.61
C LEU A 6 52.66 -12.52 -26.89
N PHE A 7 51.33 -12.42 -26.76
CA PHE A 7 50.43 -11.85 -27.79
C PHE A 7 49.89 -10.51 -27.26
N THR A 8 50.38 -9.46 -27.87
CA THR A 8 49.89 -8.10 -27.70
C THR A 8 48.66 -7.90 -28.61
N THR A 9 47.47 -7.81 -28.05
CA THR A 9 46.26 -7.47 -28.81
C THR A 9 45.93 -6.02 -28.60
N ALA A 10 46.09 -5.22 -29.65
CA ALA A 10 45.72 -3.81 -29.68
C ALA A 10 44.18 -3.68 -29.74
N LEU A 11 43.59 -3.01 -28.73
CA LEU A 11 42.15 -2.70 -28.65
C LEU A 11 41.92 -1.33 -29.30
N LEU A 12 41.31 -1.33 -30.49
CA LEU A 12 40.83 -0.12 -31.18
C LEU A 12 39.54 0.34 -30.49
N LEU A 13 39.59 1.47 -29.78
CA LEU A 13 38.44 2.19 -29.26
C LEU A 13 37.76 2.97 -30.40
N SER A 14 36.65 2.51 -30.89
CA SER A 14 35.75 3.28 -31.77
C SER A 14 34.80 4.10 -30.93
N SER A 15 35.03 5.42 -30.88
CA SER A 15 34.13 6.40 -30.25
C SER A 15 32.92 6.62 -31.13
N SER A 16 31.78 6.00 -30.80
CA SER A 16 30.49 6.30 -31.40
C SER A 16 29.85 7.49 -30.68
N VAL A 17 29.85 8.65 -31.33
CA VAL A 17 29.11 9.83 -30.87
C VAL A 17 27.63 9.61 -31.14
N LEU A 18 26.82 9.33 -30.09
CA LEU A 18 25.37 9.34 -30.18
C LEU A 18 24.86 10.79 -30.19
N LEU A 19 24.41 11.26 -31.34
CA LEU A 19 23.60 12.49 -31.42
C LEU A 19 22.21 12.18 -30.84
N PHE A 20 21.91 12.71 -29.65
CA PHE A 20 20.54 12.76 -29.14
C PHE A 20 19.77 13.86 -29.87
N ALA A 21 18.88 13.46 -30.79
CA ALA A 21 17.89 14.35 -31.36
C ALA A 21 16.86 14.71 -30.27
N PHE A 22 16.81 15.97 -29.85
CA PHE A 22 15.75 16.51 -29.00
C PHE A 22 14.46 16.52 -29.81
N VAL A 23 13.55 15.60 -29.53
CA VAL A 23 12.16 15.65 -29.99
C VAL A 23 11.42 16.59 -29.02
N PRO A 24 10.85 17.72 -29.47
CA PRO A 24 10.02 18.54 -28.59
C PRO A 24 8.81 17.73 -28.14
N ALA A 25 8.64 17.59 -26.83
CA ALA A 25 7.47 16.97 -26.23
C ALA A 25 6.22 17.75 -26.65
N LYS A 26 5.38 17.12 -27.46
CA LYS A 26 4.02 17.61 -27.73
C LYS A 26 3.31 17.74 -26.40
N GLY A 27 2.77 18.94 -26.14
CA GLY A 27 2.11 19.29 -24.89
C GLY A 27 1.14 18.20 -24.43
N ASN A 28 1.22 17.87 -23.15
CA ASN A 28 0.26 16.99 -22.49
C ASN A 28 -1.17 17.44 -22.83
N PRO A 29 -2.03 16.53 -23.33
CA PRO A 29 -3.44 16.83 -23.39
C PRO A 29 -3.89 17.13 -21.96
N LYS A 30 -4.43 18.35 -21.72
CA LYS A 30 -5.10 18.68 -20.47
C LYS A 30 -6.08 17.56 -20.18
N ALA A 31 -5.91 16.87 -19.04
CA ALA A 31 -6.88 15.90 -18.59
C ALA A 31 -8.23 16.62 -18.53
N VAL A 32 -9.18 16.18 -19.35
CA VAL A 32 -10.56 16.66 -19.32
C VAL A 32 -11.08 16.22 -17.95
N PRO A 33 -11.55 17.12 -17.08
CA PRO A 33 -12.20 16.73 -15.83
C PRO A 33 -13.37 15.82 -16.22
N ARG A 34 -13.38 14.59 -15.68
CA ARG A 34 -14.55 13.72 -15.78
C ARG A 34 -15.69 14.44 -15.06
N SER A 35 -16.68 14.86 -15.83
CA SER A 35 -17.96 15.39 -15.32
C SER A 35 -18.62 14.29 -14.48
N GLY A 36 -18.49 14.37 -13.15
CA GLY A 36 -19.00 13.36 -12.22
C GLY A 36 -18.36 13.43 -10.83
N ASP A 37 -17.24 14.14 -10.65
CA ASP A 37 -16.72 14.46 -9.33
C ASP A 37 -17.42 15.75 -8.84
N GLY A 38 -18.64 15.59 -8.31
CA GLY A 38 -19.21 16.62 -7.43
C GLY A 38 -18.14 16.97 -6.39
N ASP A 39 -18.09 18.24 -5.94
CA ASP A 39 -17.08 18.83 -5.05
C ASP A 39 -16.77 17.96 -3.81
N ARG A 40 -16.03 16.84 -4.00
CA ARG A 40 -15.60 15.99 -2.90
C ARG A 40 -14.50 16.70 -2.13
N HIS A 41 -14.70 16.85 -0.84
CA HIS A 41 -13.68 17.38 0.05
C HIS A 41 -12.71 16.27 0.47
N CYS A 42 -11.49 16.27 -0.08
CA CYS A 42 -10.45 15.30 0.27
C CYS A 42 -9.50 15.89 1.31
N ILE A 43 -9.23 15.13 2.37
CA ILE A 43 -8.26 15.49 3.40
C ILE A 43 -7.15 14.44 3.49
N PRO A 44 -5.90 14.84 3.72
CA PRO A 44 -4.84 13.89 4.04
C PRO A 44 -5.11 13.24 5.40
N VAL A 45 -4.77 11.96 5.52
CA VAL A 45 -4.90 11.20 6.76
C VAL A 45 -3.64 10.39 7.02
N GLY A 46 -3.32 10.18 8.32
CA GLY A 46 -2.18 9.39 8.74
C GLY A 46 -2.25 9.01 10.21
N GLY A 47 -1.51 7.96 10.56
CA GLY A 47 -1.45 7.45 11.92
C GLY A 47 -0.80 6.08 12.01
N THR A 48 -1.07 5.36 13.09
CA THR A 48 -0.53 4.03 13.37
C THR A 48 -1.66 3.08 13.70
N VAL A 49 -1.59 1.87 13.18
CA VAL A 49 -2.44 0.73 13.57
C VAL A 49 -1.60 -0.27 14.34
N MET A 50 -2.09 -0.71 15.49
CA MET A 50 -1.48 -1.75 16.31
C MET A 50 -2.53 -2.80 16.65
N THR A 51 -2.26 -4.06 16.32
CA THR A 51 -3.20 -5.16 16.56
C THR A 51 -2.49 -6.38 17.13
N ASN A 52 -3.24 -7.25 17.83
CA ASN A 52 -2.76 -8.53 18.35
C ASN A 52 -3.54 -9.67 17.73
N PHE A 53 -2.87 -10.79 17.44
CA PHE A 53 -3.50 -12.05 17.05
C PHE A 53 -4.10 -12.80 18.24
N GLY A 54 -5.01 -13.72 17.96
CA GLY A 54 -5.53 -14.68 18.94
C GLY A 54 -6.63 -14.16 19.86
N ALA A 55 -7.08 -12.92 19.71
CA ALA A 55 -8.18 -12.38 20.51
C ALA A 55 -9.54 -12.96 20.10
N VAL A 56 -9.73 -13.33 18.85
CA VAL A 56 -10.96 -13.90 18.30
C VAL A 56 -10.69 -15.31 17.78
N ASP A 57 -9.78 -15.42 16.82
CA ASP A 57 -9.34 -16.67 16.19
C ASP A 57 -7.90 -16.50 15.69
N GLN A 58 -7.37 -17.56 15.01
CA GLN A 58 -5.98 -17.55 14.50
C GLN A 58 -5.78 -16.67 13.26
N ASN A 59 -6.86 -16.25 12.59
CA ASN A 59 -6.80 -15.48 11.36
C ASN A 59 -7.15 -14.01 11.56
N THR A 60 -7.68 -13.64 12.74
CA THR A 60 -8.19 -12.30 13.01
C THR A 60 -7.35 -11.59 14.03
N THR A 61 -6.88 -10.40 13.69
CA THR A 61 -6.24 -9.47 14.63
C THR A 61 -7.25 -8.45 15.13
N LEU A 62 -7.11 -8.03 16.38
CA LEU A 62 -7.85 -6.91 16.97
C LEU A 62 -6.89 -5.88 17.56
N GLY A 63 -7.26 -4.62 17.45
CA GLY A 63 -6.46 -3.55 18.05
C GLY A 63 -7.03 -2.17 17.79
N ILE A 64 -6.14 -1.20 17.75
CA ILE A 64 -6.47 0.21 17.66
C ILE A 64 -5.74 0.89 16.51
N ALA A 65 -6.37 1.91 15.94
CA ALA A 65 -5.74 2.93 15.13
C ALA A 65 -5.60 4.22 15.93
N THR A 66 -4.53 4.94 15.71
CA THR A 66 -4.28 6.30 16.20
C THR A 66 -4.23 7.28 15.04
N GLY A 67 -4.13 8.59 15.31
CA GLY A 67 -4.08 9.62 14.26
C GLY A 67 -5.46 10.01 13.76
N ASP A 68 -5.57 10.32 12.46
CA ASP A 68 -6.77 10.94 11.88
C ASP A 68 -7.97 10.00 11.79
N LEU A 69 -7.72 8.68 11.67
CA LEU A 69 -8.74 7.63 11.62
C LEU A 69 -8.77 6.79 12.91
N LYS A 70 -8.50 7.42 14.06
CA LYS A 70 -8.43 6.75 15.37
C LYS A 70 -9.71 5.99 15.71
N GLY A 71 -9.52 4.79 16.31
CA GLY A 71 -10.62 3.90 16.66
C GLY A 71 -10.20 2.44 16.80
N ALA A 72 -11.17 1.55 16.77
CA ALA A 72 -10.95 0.10 16.80
C ALA A 72 -10.76 -0.46 15.38
N VAL A 73 -9.83 -1.39 15.25
CA VAL A 73 -9.54 -2.06 13.96
C VAL A 73 -9.47 -3.56 14.18
N ALA A 74 -10.14 -4.30 13.30
CA ALA A 74 -9.93 -5.74 13.12
C ALA A 74 -9.45 -6.01 11.70
N ALA A 75 -8.60 -7.02 11.53
CA ALA A 75 -8.16 -7.48 10.23
C ALA A 75 -8.18 -9.00 10.18
N THR A 76 -8.89 -9.55 9.20
CA THR A 76 -9.05 -10.99 9.01
C THR A 76 -8.33 -11.45 7.74
N LEU A 77 -7.47 -12.45 7.85
CA LEU A 77 -6.80 -13.09 6.72
C LEU A 77 -7.81 -13.85 5.87
N LEU A 78 -7.83 -13.59 4.58
CA LEU A 78 -8.71 -14.23 3.59
C LEU A 78 -7.96 -15.37 2.87
N GLY A 79 -7.84 -16.51 3.56
CA GLY A 79 -7.16 -17.70 3.04
C GLY A 79 -5.64 -17.71 3.28
N ALA A 80 -4.99 -18.71 2.69
CA ALA A 80 -3.55 -18.91 2.85
C ALA A 80 -2.74 -17.83 2.13
N PRO A 81 -1.57 -17.42 2.68
CA PRO A 81 -0.64 -16.54 1.99
C PRO A 81 -0.19 -17.12 0.65
N GLN A 82 0.03 -16.26 -0.33
CA GLN A 82 0.44 -16.66 -1.68
C GLN A 82 1.88 -16.20 -1.97
N PRO A 83 2.67 -16.99 -2.71
CA PRO A 83 3.96 -16.53 -3.19
C PRO A 83 3.82 -15.30 -4.08
N GLY A 84 4.67 -14.30 -3.86
CA GLY A 84 4.81 -13.12 -4.69
C GLY A 84 6.11 -13.10 -5.50
N ALA A 85 6.30 -12.07 -6.30
CA ALA A 85 7.53 -11.89 -7.07
C ALA A 85 8.74 -11.62 -6.15
N GLY A 86 9.94 -12.08 -6.55
CA GLY A 86 11.18 -11.78 -5.83
C GLY A 86 11.27 -12.37 -4.43
N GLY A 87 10.58 -13.48 -4.14
CA GLY A 87 10.58 -14.11 -2.81
C GLY A 87 9.68 -13.43 -1.78
N THR A 88 8.81 -12.52 -2.22
CA THR A 88 7.79 -11.90 -1.36
C THR A 88 6.64 -12.88 -1.08
N VAL A 89 5.84 -12.54 -0.07
CA VAL A 89 4.61 -13.24 0.29
C VAL A 89 3.46 -12.24 0.30
N VAL A 90 2.32 -12.61 -0.28
CA VAL A 90 1.13 -11.77 -0.37
C VAL A 90 0.03 -12.33 0.52
N PHE A 91 -0.44 -11.50 1.44
CA PHE A 91 -1.59 -11.77 2.29
C PHE A 91 -2.81 -11.02 1.77
N ARG A 92 -3.97 -11.68 1.68
CA ARG A 92 -5.24 -11.01 1.42
C ARG A 92 -5.97 -10.79 2.74
N ILE A 93 -6.49 -9.58 2.94
CA ILE A 93 -6.97 -9.15 4.25
C ILE A 93 -8.26 -8.35 4.08
N GLN A 94 -9.25 -8.64 4.92
CA GLN A 94 -10.44 -7.83 5.10
C GLN A 94 -10.32 -7.05 6.40
N HIS A 95 -10.57 -5.73 6.36
CA HIS A 95 -10.59 -4.89 7.54
C HIS A 95 -12.02 -4.59 8.00
N HIS A 96 -12.16 -4.41 9.31
CA HIS A 96 -13.29 -3.79 9.97
C HIS A 96 -12.75 -2.63 10.81
N TRP A 97 -13.21 -1.43 10.51
CA TRP A 97 -12.71 -0.22 11.15
C TRP A 97 -13.88 0.60 11.69
N VAL A 98 -13.86 0.89 12.99
CA VAL A 98 -14.85 1.73 13.67
C VAL A 98 -14.10 2.86 14.37
N THR A 99 -14.38 4.09 13.99
CA THR A 99 -13.74 5.27 14.58
C THR A 99 -14.22 5.53 16.01
N GLU A 100 -13.52 6.37 16.75
CA GLU A 100 -13.93 6.77 18.10
C GLU A 100 -15.30 7.47 18.13
N SER A 101 -15.76 8.06 17.01
CA SER A 101 -17.12 8.61 16.91
C SER A 101 -18.21 7.54 16.73
N GLY A 102 -17.84 6.27 16.58
CA GLY A 102 -18.76 5.18 16.31
C GLY A 102 -19.08 4.98 14.81
N ASP A 103 -18.51 5.78 13.92
CA ASP A 103 -18.71 5.63 12.48
C ASP A 103 -17.83 4.51 11.93
N ALA A 104 -18.39 3.63 11.09
CA ALA A 104 -17.63 2.60 10.41
C ALA A 104 -16.97 3.16 9.14
N ILE A 105 -15.79 2.64 8.80
CA ILE A 105 -15.13 2.81 7.51
C ILE A 105 -15.20 1.48 6.77
N THR A 106 -15.77 1.49 5.56
CA THR A 106 -15.83 0.34 4.67
C THR A 106 -14.67 0.38 3.68
N VAL A 107 -14.00 -0.76 3.52
CA VAL A 107 -12.86 -0.91 2.62
C VAL A 107 -12.97 -2.19 1.81
N ASP A 108 -12.38 -2.19 0.62
CA ASP A 108 -12.24 -3.42 -0.17
C ASP A 108 -11.25 -4.39 0.50
N PRO A 109 -11.36 -5.71 0.21
CA PRO A 109 -10.30 -6.66 0.56
C PRO A 109 -8.96 -6.22 -0.04
N ALA A 110 -7.95 -6.06 0.79
CA ALA A 110 -6.65 -5.54 0.40
C ALA A 110 -5.57 -6.64 0.32
N ALA A 111 -4.53 -6.38 -0.45
CA ALA A 111 -3.38 -7.25 -0.59
C ALA A 111 -2.13 -6.60 0.03
N ALA A 112 -1.57 -7.24 1.06
CA ALA A 112 -0.30 -6.84 1.66
C ALA A 112 0.84 -7.64 1.04
N THR A 113 1.79 -6.95 0.40
CA THR A 113 3.04 -7.55 -0.08
C THR A 113 4.10 -7.44 1.01
N THR A 114 4.69 -8.57 1.36
CA THR A 114 5.60 -8.68 2.49
C THR A 114 6.92 -9.36 2.12
N VAL A 115 7.96 -9.04 2.88
CA VAL A 115 9.25 -9.74 2.83
C VAL A 115 9.38 -10.58 4.12
N PRO A 116 9.53 -11.90 4.04
CA PRO A 116 9.75 -12.75 5.21
C PRO A 116 11.07 -12.38 5.91
N LEU A 117 11.01 -12.10 7.22
CA LEU A 117 12.18 -11.90 8.08
C LEU A 117 12.46 -13.13 8.95
N SER A 118 11.41 -13.91 9.25
CA SER A 118 11.48 -15.22 9.90
C SER A 118 10.26 -16.05 9.50
N ASN A 119 10.03 -17.19 10.16
CA ASN A 119 8.85 -18.04 9.92
C ASN A 119 7.53 -17.36 10.32
N THR A 120 7.56 -16.38 11.22
CA THR A 120 6.36 -15.68 11.72
C THR A 120 6.39 -14.17 11.49
N LEU A 121 7.57 -13.60 11.26
CA LEU A 121 7.79 -12.17 11.15
C LEU A 121 7.95 -11.73 9.68
N PHE A 122 7.20 -10.72 9.28
CA PHE A 122 7.16 -10.18 7.92
C PHE A 122 7.28 -8.66 7.93
N ALA A 123 8.18 -8.11 7.11
CA ALA A 123 8.18 -6.70 6.80
C ALA A 123 7.13 -6.42 5.72
N VAL A 124 6.18 -5.54 6.00
CA VAL A 124 5.14 -5.13 5.04
C VAL A 124 5.67 -3.95 4.24
N VAL A 125 5.93 -4.18 2.95
CA VAL A 125 6.57 -3.21 2.05
C VAL A 125 5.59 -2.49 1.13
N SER A 126 4.40 -3.06 0.91
CA SER A 126 3.31 -2.44 0.16
C SER A 126 1.99 -3.00 0.65
N TYR A 127 1.08 -2.11 1.05
CA TYR A 127 -0.24 -2.49 1.55
C TYR A 127 -1.25 -1.37 1.28
N PRO A 128 -1.69 -1.23 0.03
CA PRO A 128 -2.76 -0.29 -0.33
C PRO A 128 -4.11 -0.80 0.17
N VAL A 129 -4.91 0.10 0.72
CA VAL A 129 -6.28 -0.14 1.19
C VAL A 129 -7.18 0.91 0.59
N HIS A 130 -8.19 0.48 -0.17
CA HIS A 130 -9.15 1.34 -0.82
C HIS A 130 -10.41 1.51 0.04
N ILE A 131 -10.78 2.77 0.36
CA ILE A 131 -11.97 3.12 1.12
C ILE A 131 -13.13 3.25 0.13
N THR A 132 -14.21 2.53 0.38
CA THR A 132 -15.40 2.46 -0.48
C THR A 132 -16.64 3.08 0.16
N GLY A 133 -16.55 3.52 1.41
CA GLY A 133 -17.65 4.13 2.12
C GLY A 133 -17.55 4.00 3.63
N GLY A 134 -18.72 3.95 4.26
CA GLY A 134 -18.86 3.76 5.70
C GLY A 134 -20.20 4.26 6.21
N THR A 135 -20.26 4.52 7.51
CA THR A 135 -21.43 5.12 8.17
C THR A 135 -21.14 6.55 8.67
N GLY A 136 -22.17 7.27 9.06
CA GLY A 136 -22.05 8.64 9.59
C GLY A 136 -21.26 9.55 8.65
N LYS A 137 -20.15 10.13 9.12
CA LYS A 137 -19.32 11.02 8.31
C LYS A 137 -18.63 10.32 7.12
N PHE A 138 -18.51 8.99 7.15
CA PHE A 138 -17.91 8.20 6.06
C PHE A 138 -18.96 7.68 5.06
N ALA A 139 -20.26 8.02 5.21
CA ALA A 139 -21.27 7.65 4.23
C ALA A 139 -20.88 8.25 2.86
N GLY A 140 -20.73 7.39 1.83
CA GLY A 140 -20.27 7.78 0.49
C GLY A 140 -18.82 8.27 0.39
N ALA A 141 -18.02 8.14 1.46
CA ALA A 141 -16.61 8.47 1.41
C ALA A 141 -15.84 7.51 0.48
N THR A 142 -14.77 8.02 -0.12
CA THR A 142 -13.79 7.22 -0.91
C THR A 142 -12.39 7.63 -0.52
N GLY A 143 -11.38 6.85 -0.95
CA GLY A 143 -10.00 7.23 -0.72
C GLY A 143 -9.07 6.04 -0.74
N ASP A 144 -7.78 6.35 -0.64
CA ASP A 144 -6.73 5.36 -0.61
C ASP A 144 -5.77 5.66 0.53
N ILE A 145 -5.46 4.62 1.30
CA ILE A 145 -4.41 4.66 2.30
C ILE A 145 -3.38 3.57 2.00
N THR A 146 -2.13 3.86 2.29
CA THR A 146 -1.03 2.90 2.19
C THR A 146 -0.49 2.62 3.57
N ASN A 147 -0.19 1.36 3.84
CA ASN A 147 0.37 0.91 5.11
C ASN A 147 1.76 0.32 4.87
N ILE A 148 2.68 0.63 5.77
CA ILE A 148 4.01 0.01 5.87
C ILE A 148 4.25 -0.35 7.34
N GLY A 149 5.02 -1.40 7.58
CA GLY A 149 5.33 -1.80 8.95
C GLY A 149 5.69 -3.27 9.06
N GLU A 150 5.23 -3.89 10.13
CA GLU A 150 5.61 -5.24 10.50
C GLU A 150 4.40 -6.06 10.91
N ALA A 151 4.39 -7.33 10.52
CA ALA A 151 3.41 -8.32 10.93
C ALA A 151 4.12 -9.55 11.51
N ASP A 152 3.93 -9.81 12.79
CA ASP A 152 4.28 -11.06 13.43
C ASP A 152 3.00 -11.88 13.62
N LEU A 153 2.90 -13.03 12.92
CA LEU A 153 1.70 -13.86 12.90
C LEU A 153 1.36 -14.52 14.25
N VAL A 154 2.22 -14.36 15.24
CA VAL A 154 2.00 -14.86 16.63
C VAL A 154 1.67 -13.72 17.57
N LYS A 155 2.35 -12.59 17.44
CA LYS A 155 2.25 -11.47 18.40
C LYS A 155 1.25 -10.41 17.95
N GLY A 156 1.26 -10.04 16.66
CA GLY A 156 0.40 -8.98 16.13
C GLY A 156 1.09 -8.11 15.10
N THR A 157 0.51 -6.96 14.81
CA THR A 157 0.99 -6.08 13.76
C THR A 157 1.18 -4.65 14.24
N VAL A 158 2.15 -3.95 13.65
CA VAL A 158 2.32 -2.51 13.80
C VAL A 158 2.51 -1.91 12.42
N PHE A 159 1.60 -1.04 12.01
CA PHE A 159 1.63 -0.34 10.72
C PHE A 159 1.56 1.16 10.92
N ARG A 160 2.28 1.88 10.08
CA ARG A 160 2.05 3.29 9.81
C ARG A 160 1.20 3.40 8.56
N TYR A 161 0.05 4.09 8.64
CA TYR A 161 -0.78 4.40 7.49
C TYR A 161 -0.64 5.86 7.09
N SER A 162 -0.80 6.14 5.79
CA SER A 162 -0.90 7.47 5.22
C SER A 162 -1.69 7.44 3.91
N GLY A 163 -2.37 8.52 3.58
CA GLY A 163 -3.17 8.63 2.36
C GLY A 163 -4.15 9.78 2.41
N GLN A 164 -5.31 9.59 1.79
CA GLN A 164 -6.38 10.60 1.81
C GLN A 164 -7.76 9.95 1.89
N VAL A 165 -8.70 10.71 2.46
CA VAL A 165 -10.14 10.39 2.47
C VAL A 165 -10.89 11.54 1.83
N CYS A 166 -11.76 11.21 0.88
CA CYS A 166 -12.64 12.13 0.17
C CYS A 166 -14.06 11.91 0.65
N PHE A 167 -14.65 12.90 1.27
CA PHE A 167 -16.03 12.85 1.78
C PHE A 167 -17.01 13.27 0.69
N ALA A 168 -18.18 12.64 0.67
CA ALA A 168 -19.30 13.07 -0.16
C ALA A 168 -19.77 14.48 0.27
N SER A 169 -20.16 15.31 -0.68
CA SER A 169 -20.74 16.61 -0.38
C SER A 169 -22.07 16.43 0.38
N PRO A 170 -22.52 17.42 1.17
CA PRO A 170 -23.81 17.35 1.86
C PRO A 170 -25.00 17.14 0.91
N GLU A 171 -24.84 17.51 -0.36
CA GLU A 171 -25.86 17.37 -1.41
C GLU A 171 -25.97 15.94 -1.95
N ASP A 172 -24.95 15.08 -1.70
CA ASP A 172 -24.89 13.70 -2.16
C ASP A 172 -25.34 12.67 -1.08
N ARG A 173 -25.83 13.17 0.09
CA ARG A 173 -26.23 12.34 1.25
C ARG A 173 -27.72 12.23 1.44
#